data_e068febcc66715d68d0f8a3080587adc
#
_entry.id   e068febcc66715d68d0f8a3080587adc
#
_cell.length_a   1.000
_cell.length_b   1.000
_cell.length_c   1.000
_cell.angle_alpha   90.00
_cell.angle_beta   90.00
_cell.angle_gamma   90.00
#
_symmetry.space_group_name_H-M   'P 1'
#
loop_
_entity.id
_entity.type
_entity.pdbx_description
1 polymer ?
#
loop_
_entity_poly.entity_id
_entity_poly.type
_entity_poly.pdbx_seq_one_letter_code
_entity_poly.pdbx_strand_id
1 'polypeptide(L)'
;MKADNCIALLQQMVAIPSESQNEQAFAEFLANYLREELSMETQLQHVEGKSYNVIGRWNSGPHEKKLILGGHIDTVPPTPRWETNPCQLCTRGDELHGLGAADMKGGLAAQLTVLRRFKEENASFDADIEFVGLSDEERHSIGAHAYVKLMQQQNALRKKNFFLMGEPHFDNIVIGATGKALLSLHIQGKEGHASTPEKGINAIDCMARFLTAVQEKYMPLYANGAVSYTHLRA
;
A
#
# COMPACT_ATOMS: atom_id res chain seq x y z
N MET A 1 18.04 0.61 -20.89
CA MET A 1 16.99 -0.17 -20.22
C MET A 1 15.84 -0.24 -21.20
N LYS A 2 15.41 -1.42 -21.64
CA LYS A 2 14.23 -1.49 -22.49
C LYS A 2 13.02 -1.28 -21.59
N ALA A 3 12.32 -0.16 -21.72
CA ALA A 3 11.06 0.12 -21.03
C ALA A 3 10.05 -1.03 -21.19
N ASP A 4 10.13 -1.73 -22.32
CA ASP A 4 9.33 -2.91 -22.66
C ASP A 4 9.31 -4.00 -21.56
N ASN A 5 10.42 -4.21 -20.84
CA ASN A 5 10.48 -5.25 -19.80
C ASN A 5 9.71 -4.85 -18.53
N CYS A 6 9.74 -3.58 -18.14
CA CYS A 6 9.00 -3.09 -16.99
C CYS A 6 7.49 -3.08 -17.25
N ILE A 7 7.08 -2.63 -18.45
CA ILE A 7 5.68 -2.62 -18.87
C ILE A 7 5.13 -4.06 -18.99
N ALA A 8 5.92 -4.97 -19.54
CA ALA A 8 5.52 -6.38 -19.65
C ALA A 8 5.34 -7.03 -18.27
N LEU A 9 6.20 -6.70 -17.31
CA LEU A 9 6.04 -7.17 -15.92
C LEU A 9 4.80 -6.54 -15.28
N LEU A 10 4.60 -5.22 -15.43
CA LEU A 10 3.42 -4.54 -14.93
C LEU A 10 2.13 -5.13 -15.50
N GLN A 11 2.12 -5.48 -16.79
CA GLN A 11 0.99 -6.13 -17.45
C GLN A 11 0.63 -7.47 -16.78
N GLN A 12 1.63 -8.29 -16.46
CA GLN A 12 1.42 -9.55 -15.74
C GLN A 12 0.89 -9.29 -14.32
N MET A 13 1.45 -8.30 -13.64
CA MET A 13 1.04 -7.96 -12.27
C MET A 13 -0.39 -7.44 -12.19
N VAL A 14 -0.80 -6.58 -13.14
CA VAL A 14 -2.17 -6.04 -13.20
C VAL A 14 -3.18 -7.14 -13.52
N ALA A 15 -2.80 -8.14 -14.31
CA ALA A 15 -3.67 -9.26 -14.65
C ALA A 15 -4.04 -10.16 -13.45
N ILE A 16 -3.34 -10.03 -12.33
CA ILE A 16 -3.62 -10.80 -11.12
C ILE A 16 -4.39 -9.91 -10.12
N PRO A 17 -5.69 -10.18 -9.87
CA PRO A 17 -6.44 -9.47 -8.84
C PRO A 17 -5.78 -9.63 -7.46
N SER A 18 -5.71 -8.54 -6.72
CA SER A 18 -5.09 -8.52 -5.38
C SER A 18 -5.78 -7.49 -4.47
N GLU A 19 -7.11 -7.49 -4.45
CA GLU A 19 -7.84 -6.63 -3.51
C GLU A 19 -7.44 -6.93 -2.07
N SER A 20 -7.43 -5.90 -1.21
CA SER A 20 -7.07 -6.06 0.20
C SER A 20 -7.79 -7.25 0.83
N GLN A 21 -7.06 -8.09 1.54
CA GLN A 21 -7.46 -9.37 2.14
C GLN A 21 -7.66 -10.52 1.13
N ASN A 22 -7.22 -10.36 -0.12
CA ASN A 22 -7.25 -11.41 -1.15
C ASN A 22 -5.98 -11.42 -2.00
N GLU A 23 -4.82 -11.13 -1.40
CA GLU A 23 -3.55 -10.93 -2.10
C GLU A 23 -2.77 -12.21 -2.39
N GLN A 24 -3.24 -13.37 -1.90
CA GLN A 24 -2.50 -14.64 -1.95
C GLN A 24 -1.92 -14.94 -3.34
N ALA A 25 -2.75 -14.90 -4.38
CA ALA A 25 -2.32 -15.23 -5.74
C ALA A 25 -1.21 -14.30 -6.25
N PHE A 26 -1.31 -13.01 -5.90
CA PHE A 26 -0.29 -12.04 -6.30
C PHE A 26 0.99 -12.18 -5.47
N ALA A 27 0.88 -12.48 -4.17
CA ALA A 27 2.03 -12.79 -3.33
C ALA A 27 2.78 -14.04 -3.82
N GLU A 28 2.07 -15.08 -4.24
CA GLU A 28 2.65 -16.30 -4.83
C GLU A 28 3.35 -16.01 -6.16
N PHE A 29 2.75 -15.19 -7.03
CA PHE A 29 3.38 -14.72 -8.27
C PHE A 29 4.70 -14.00 -7.98
N LEU A 30 4.69 -13.04 -7.06
CA LEU A 30 5.89 -12.30 -6.66
C LEU A 30 6.95 -13.22 -6.05
N ALA A 31 6.54 -14.17 -5.19
CA ALA A 31 7.46 -15.13 -4.60
C ALA A 31 8.15 -15.98 -5.66
N ASN A 32 7.43 -16.43 -6.68
CA ASN A 32 8.00 -17.16 -7.80
C ASN A 32 8.95 -16.28 -8.62
N TYR A 33 8.56 -15.04 -8.94
CA TYR A 33 9.42 -14.09 -9.64
C TYR A 33 10.73 -13.82 -8.90
N LEU A 34 10.66 -13.56 -7.59
CA LEU A 34 11.85 -13.34 -6.74
C LEU A 34 12.78 -14.55 -6.73
N ARG A 35 12.24 -15.76 -6.70
CA ARG A 35 13.00 -16.99 -6.66
C ARG A 35 13.61 -17.33 -8.03
N GLU A 36 12.80 -17.38 -9.07
CA GLU A 36 13.21 -17.88 -10.38
C GLU A 36 13.98 -16.82 -11.19
N GLU A 37 13.44 -15.59 -11.24
CA GLU A 37 14.04 -14.52 -12.03
C GLU A 37 15.18 -13.80 -11.31
N LEU A 38 15.08 -13.64 -9.96
CA LEU A 38 16.08 -12.89 -9.20
C LEU A 38 17.00 -13.77 -8.35
N SER A 39 16.75 -15.08 -8.25
CA SER A 39 17.50 -16.00 -7.39
C SER A 39 17.60 -15.51 -5.93
N MET A 40 16.54 -14.90 -5.44
CA MET A 40 16.43 -14.48 -4.04
C MET A 40 15.96 -15.64 -3.16
N GLU A 41 16.51 -15.73 -1.95
CA GLU A 41 15.89 -16.51 -0.88
C GLU A 41 14.52 -15.90 -0.59
N THR A 42 13.45 -16.69 -0.73
CA THR A 42 12.08 -16.15 -0.74
C THR A 42 11.24 -16.80 0.35
N GLN A 43 10.50 -15.97 1.07
CA GLN A 43 9.58 -16.36 2.14
C GLN A 43 8.20 -15.74 1.87
N LEU A 44 7.15 -16.57 1.96
CA LEU A 44 5.78 -16.09 2.13
C LEU A 44 5.46 -16.06 3.63
N GLN A 45 5.07 -14.90 4.12
CA GLN A 45 4.61 -14.71 5.49
C GLN A 45 3.09 -14.65 5.49
N HIS A 46 2.43 -15.68 6.02
CA HIS A 46 0.98 -15.63 6.24
C HIS A 46 0.67 -14.58 7.31
N VAL A 47 -0.27 -13.69 7.01
CA VAL A 47 -0.70 -12.60 7.90
C VAL A 47 -2.05 -12.93 8.50
N GLU A 48 -3.10 -13.00 7.65
CA GLU A 48 -4.45 -13.36 8.05
C GLU A 48 -5.25 -13.80 6.81
N GLY A 49 -6.12 -14.81 6.93
CA GLY A 49 -7.00 -15.25 5.84
C GLY A 49 -6.22 -15.54 4.55
N LYS A 50 -6.42 -14.74 3.51
CA LYS A 50 -5.69 -14.81 2.24
C LYS A 50 -4.65 -13.70 2.08
N SER A 51 -4.34 -12.98 3.14
CA SER A 51 -3.31 -11.95 3.15
C SER A 51 -1.95 -12.56 3.46
N TYR A 52 -1.00 -12.33 2.57
CA TYR A 52 0.37 -12.79 2.66
C TYR A 52 1.32 -11.67 2.31
N ASN A 53 2.37 -11.49 3.13
CA ASN A 53 3.53 -10.74 2.69
C ASN A 53 4.47 -11.65 1.91
N VAL A 54 5.20 -11.07 0.97
CA VAL A 54 6.29 -11.74 0.27
C VAL A 54 7.60 -11.04 0.59
N ILE A 55 8.63 -11.81 0.91
CA ILE A 55 9.94 -11.30 1.31
C ILE A 55 11.00 -12.05 0.50
N GLY A 56 11.82 -11.32 -0.23
CA GLY A 56 12.97 -11.86 -0.97
C GLY A 56 14.27 -11.28 -0.47
N ARG A 57 15.32 -12.07 -0.37
CA ARG A 57 16.61 -11.63 0.19
C ARG A 57 17.77 -12.04 -0.70
N TRP A 58 18.67 -11.09 -0.94
CA TRP A 58 20.04 -11.36 -1.33
C TRP A 58 20.95 -11.13 -0.13
N ASN A 59 21.46 -12.23 0.42
CA ASN A 59 22.39 -12.20 1.53
C ASN A 59 23.81 -12.41 0.94
N SER A 60 24.55 -11.33 0.80
CA SER A 60 25.92 -11.35 0.24
C SER A 60 27.02 -11.38 1.29
N GLY A 61 26.65 -11.40 2.58
CA GLY A 61 27.59 -11.45 3.70
C GLY A 61 27.06 -10.72 4.93
N PRO A 62 27.86 -10.58 5.98
CA PRO A 62 27.48 -9.86 7.19
C PRO A 62 27.60 -8.35 6.98
N HIS A 63 26.59 -7.73 6.38
CA HIS A 63 26.56 -6.29 6.21
C HIS A 63 25.87 -5.58 7.38
N GLU A 64 26.36 -4.40 7.74
CA GLU A 64 25.71 -3.53 8.73
C GLU A 64 24.51 -2.78 8.17
N LYS A 65 24.49 -2.61 6.84
CA LYS A 65 23.46 -1.87 6.12
C LYS A 65 22.50 -2.85 5.46
N LYS A 66 21.23 -2.47 5.38
CA LYS A 66 20.22 -3.17 4.59
C LYS A 66 19.43 -2.15 3.79
N LEU A 67 19.29 -2.38 2.50
CA LEU A 67 18.35 -1.69 1.64
C LEU A 67 17.12 -2.58 1.45
N ILE A 68 15.97 -2.08 1.83
CA ILE A 68 14.68 -2.73 1.67
C ILE A 68 13.92 -1.97 0.59
N LEU A 69 13.62 -2.66 -0.50
CA LEU A 69 12.75 -2.16 -1.57
C LEU A 69 11.39 -2.82 -1.45
N GLY A 70 10.36 -2.18 -1.94
CA GLY A 70 9.03 -2.77 -1.98
C GLY A 70 7.93 -1.77 -1.72
N GLY A 71 6.83 -2.26 -1.20
CA GLY A 71 5.63 -1.52 -0.89
C GLY A 71 4.44 -2.45 -0.74
N HIS A 72 3.21 -1.93 -0.90
CA HIS A 72 2.03 -2.77 -0.79
C HIS A 72 1.72 -3.53 -2.09
N ILE A 73 1.07 -4.69 -1.93
CA ILE A 73 0.70 -5.58 -3.03
C ILE A 73 -0.81 -5.64 -3.24
N ASP A 74 -1.58 -5.08 -2.32
CA ASP A 74 -3.02 -5.00 -2.46
C ASP A 74 -3.46 -3.81 -3.31
N THR A 75 -4.72 -3.84 -3.69
CA THR A 75 -5.42 -2.76 -4.37
C THR A 75 -6.78 -2.54 -3.73
N VAL A 76 -7.32 -1.34 -3.90
CA VAL A 76 -8.74 -1.11 -3.67
C VAL A 76 -9.59 -1.97 -4.61
N PRO A 77 -10.87 -2.27 -4.28
CA PRO A 77 -11.76 -2.94 -5.21
C PRO A 77 -12.08 -2.05 -6.43
N PRO A 78 -12.28 -2.65 -7.62
CA PRO A 78 -12.68 -1.88 -8.79
C PRO A 78 -14.05 -1.24 -8.58
N THR A 79 -14.22 -0.02 -9.07
CA THR A 79 -15.51 0.67 -9.00
C THR A 79 -16.33 0.44 -10.28
N PRO A 80 -17.68 0.63 -10.24
CA PRO A 80 -18.52 0.53 -11.44
C PRO A 80 -18.19 1.58 -12.53
N ARG A 81 -17.29 2.53 -12.27
CA ARG A 81 -16.89 3.58 -13.21
C ARG A 81 -15.76 3.14 -14.16
N TRP A 82 -15.23 1.93 -14.00
CA TRP A 82 -14.22 1.43 -14.93
C TRP A 82 -14.80 1.21 -16.31
N GLU A 83 -14.23 1.88 -17.31
CA GLU A 83 -14.63 1.76 -18.72
C GLU A 83 -13.93 0.59 -19.44
N THR A 84 -12.87 0.06 -18.85
CA THR A 84 -12.08 -1.07 -19.34
C THR A 84 -12.04 -2.18 -18.30
N ASN A 85 -11.54 -3.36 -18.69
CA ASN A 85 -11.27 -4.40 -17.70
C ASN A 85 -10.17 -3.93 -16.73
N PRO A 86 -10.46 -3.76 -15.42
CA PRO A 86 -9.47 -3.27 -14.45
C PRO A 86 -8.25 -4.19 -14.33
N CYS A 87 -8.40 -5.49 -14.59
CA CYS A 87 -7.32 -6.47 -14.55
C CYS A 87 -6.62 -6.65 -15.90
N GLN A 88 -6.78 -5.71 -16.82
CA GLN A 88 -6.10 -5.72 -18.12
C GLN A 88 -5.44 -4.37 -18.36
N LEU A 89 -4.10 -4.36 -18.31
CA LEU A 89 -3.34 -3.15 -18.61
C LEU A 89 -3.60 -2.73 -20.07
N CYS A 90 -4.08 -1.53 -20.29
CA CYS A 90 -4.30 -0.97 -21.63
C CYS A 90 -3.58 0.38 -21.77
N THR A 91 -3.18 0.69 -23.00
CA THR A 91 -2.52 1.95 -23.33
C THR A 91 -3.54 2.92 -23.93
N ARG A 92 -3.56 4.16 -23.44
CA ARG A 92 -4.33 5.28 -23.99
C ARG A 92 -3.40 6.48 -24.17
N GLY A 93 -2.96 6.73 -25.39
CA GLY A 93 -1.93 7.74 -25.64
C GLY A 93 -0.59 7.31 -25.05
N ASP A 94 -0.06 8.10 -24.15
CA ASP A 94 1.16 7.85 -23.37
C ASP A 94 0.91 7.32 -21.95
N GLU A 95 -0.35 7.03 -21.60
CA GLU A 95 -0.76 6.53 -20.30
C GLU A 95 -1.05 5.03 -20.32
N LEU A 96 -0.78 4.37 -19.18
CA LEU A 96 -1.11 2.97 -18.92
C LEU A 96 -2.24 2.90 -17.89
N HIS A 97 -3.36 2.29 -18.27
CA HIS A 97 -4.55 2.16 -17.45
C HIS A 97 -4.73 0.71 -16.97
N GLY A 98 -4.88 0.52 -15.67
CA GLY A 98 -5.15 -0.77 -15.03
C GLY A 98 -5.26 -0.61 -13.51
N LEU A 99 -6.02 -1.46 -12.84
CA LEU A 99 -6.20 -1.39 -11.39
C LEU A 99 -4.87 -1.63 -10.67
N GLY A 100 -4.49 -0.68 -9.81
CA GLY A 100 -3.22 -0.72 -9.10
C GLY A 100 -2.00 -0.42 -9.99
N ALA A 101 -2.16 -0.01 -11.27
CA ALA A 101 -1.03 0.31 -12.14
C ALA A 101 -0.20 1.49 -11.62
N ALA A 102 -0.84 2.52 -11.06
CA ALA A 102 -0.17 3.64 -10.41
C ALA A 102 0.10 3.32 -8.93
N ASP A 103 -0.87 2.81 -8.21
CA ASP A 103 -0.85 2.57 -6.78
C ASP A 103 -1.03 1.06 -6.48
N MET A 104 0.07 0.27 -6.22
CA MET A 104 1.45 0.72 -6.51
C MET A 104 2.23 -0.34 -7.31
N LYS A 105 1.52 -1.20 -8.11
CA LYS A 105 2.15 -2.26 -8.92
C LYS A 105 3.19 -1.72 -9.90
N GLY A 106 3.02 -0.48 -10.38
CA GLY A 106 4.00 0.20 -11.24
C GLY A 106 5.34 0.43 -10.53
N GLY A 107 5.28 0.91 -9.28
CA GLY A 107 6.47 1.08 -8.45
C GLY A 107 7.17 -0.25 -8.17
N LEU A 108 6.38 -1.30 -7.86
CA LEU A 108 6.93 -2.66 -7.67
C LEU A 108 7.58 -3.19 -8.95
N ALA A 109 6.93 -3.03 -10.12
CA ALA A 109 7.49 -3.46 -11.40
C ALA A 109 8.81 -2.75 -11.73
N ALA A 110 8.90 -1.44 -11.45
CA ALA A 110 10.11 -0.67 -11.63
C ALA A 110 11.25 -1.19 -10.73
N GLN A 111 10.98 -1.39 -9.44
CA GLN A 111 11.95 -1.91 -8.49
C GLN A 111 12.45 -3.32 -8.87
N LEU A 112 11.54 -4.23 -9.21
CA LEU A 112 11.88 -5.58 -9.64
C LEU A 112 12.69 -5.59 -10.94
N THR A 113 12.39 -4.68 -11.86
CA THR A 113 13.17 -4.51 -13.10
C THR A 113 14.60 -4.04 -12.80
N VAL A 114 14.77 -3.13 -11.84
CA VAL A 114 16.11 -2.68 -11.40
C VAL A 114 16.86 -3.83 -10.71
N LEU A 115 16.23 -4.58 -9.83
CA LEU A 115 16.85 -5.73 -9.18
C LEU A 115 17.29 -6.79 -10.20
N ARG A 116 16.45 -7.07 -11.21
CA ARG A 116 16.80 -7.98 -12.29
C ARG A 116 18.03 -7.51 -13.05
N ARG A 117 18.12 -6.21 -13.36
CA ARG A 117 19.30 -5.64 -14.00
C ARG A 117 20.54 -5.79 -13.13
N PHE A 118 20.47 -5.55 -11.83
CA PHE A 118 21.58 -5.76 -10.91
C PHE A 118 22.07 -7.22 -10.92
N LYS A 119 21.13 -8.17 -10.96
CA LYS A 119 21.47 -9.59 -11.10
C LYS A 119 22.19 -9.86 -12.43
N GLU A 120 21.67 -9.37 -13.55
CA GLU A 120 22.24 -9.56 -14.89
C GLU A 120 23.66 -8.97 -15.01
N GLU A 121 23.91 -7.84 -14.36
CA GLU A 121 25.21 -7.16 -14.31
C GLU A 121 26.16 -7.71 -13.24
N ASN A 122 25.73 -8.73 -12.47
CA ASN A 122 26.46 -9.25 -11.30
C ASN A 122 26.92 -8.14 -10.34
N ALA A 123 26.03 -7.19 -10.08
CA ALA A 123 26.33 -6.05 -9.22
C ALA A 123 26.65 -6.51 -7.78
N SER A 124 27.67 -5.92 -7.19
CA SER A 124 28.04 -6.13 -5.78
C SER A 124 27.58 -4.96 -4.92
N PHE A 125 27.13 -5.24 -3.72
CA PHE A 125 26.61 -4.23 -2.79
C PHE A 125 27.34 -4.33 -1.44
N ASP A 126 27.58 -3.19 -0.81
CA ASP A 126 28.00 -3.06 0.59
C ASP A 126 26.76 -2.98 1.53
N ALA A 127 25.78 -3.80 1.23
CA ALA A 127 24.51 -3.88 1.97
C ALA A 127 23.78 -5.18 1.65
N ASP A 128 23.01 -5.69 2.60
CA ASP A 128 21.97 -6.69 2.33
C ASP A 128 20.86 -6.05 1.50
N ILE A 129 20.34 -6.77 0.52
CA ILE A 129 19.21 -6.33 -0.30
C ILE A 129 18.01 -7.18 0.06
N GLU A 130 16.91 -6.53 0.41
CA GLU A 130 15.63 -7.18 0.68
C GLU A 130 14.53 -6.54 -0.17
N PHE A 131 13.68 -7.36 -0.77
CA PHE A 131 12.43 -6.92 -1.38
C PHE A 131 11.28 -7.37 -0.49
N VAL A 132 10.31 -6.49 -0.24
CA VAL A 132 9.13 -6.82 0.56
C VAL A 132 7.85 -6.33 -0.13
N GLY A 133 6.91 -7.25 -0.34
CA GLY A 133 5.55 -6.94 -0.72
C GLY A 133 4.64 -7.09 0.51
N LEU A 134 3.97 -6.02 0.89
CA LEU A 134 3.15 -5.94 2.10
C LEU A 134 1.66 -5.98 1.75
N SER A 135 0.88 -6.77 2.46
CA SER A 135 -0.56 -6.91 2.26
C SER A 135 -1.37 -5.89 3.07
N ASP A 136 -2.61 -5.61 2.59
CA ASP A 136 -3.67 -4.87 3.29
C ASP A 136 -3.31 -3.42 3.66
N GLU A 137 -2.49 -2.74 2.85
CA GLU A 137 -2.14 -1.33 3.09
C GLU A 137 -3.37 -0.43 2.95
N GLU A 138 -4.17 -0.66 1.91
CA GLU A 138 -5.35 0.11 1.55
C GLU A 138 -6.49 0.06 2.59
N ARG A 139 -6.37 -0.78 3.61
CA ARG A 139 -7.36 -0.92 4.69
C ARG A 139 -6.77 -0.74 6.09
N HIS A 140 -6.02 -1.72 6.57
CA HIS A 140 -5.58 -1.78 7.98
C HIS A 140 -4.08 -1.91 8.14
N SER A 141 -3.34 -2.07 7.04
CA SER A 141 -1.86 -2.22 7.03
C SER A 141 -1.37 -3.39 7.91
N ILE A 142 -2.19 -4.48 8.02
CA ILE A 142 -1.83 -5.63 8.86
C ILE A 142 -0.54 -6.31 8.39
N GLY A 143 -0.26 -6.27 7.08
CA GLY A 143 0.98 -6.80 6.51
C GLY A 143 2.21 -6.07 7.02
N ALA A 144 2.18 -4.74 7.07
CA ALA A 144 3.28 -3.94 7.59
C ALA A 144 3.52 -4.24 9.08
N HIS A 145 2.46 -4.34 9.89
CA HIS A 145 2.57 -4.73 11.30
C HIS A 145 3.18 -6.12 11.47
N ALA A 146 2.75 -7.10 10.66
CA ALA A 146 3.28 -8.45 10.71
C ALA A 146 4.77 -8.50 10.31
N TYR A 147 5.17 -7.73 9.29
CA TYR A 147 6.56 -7.64 8.86
C TYR A 147 7.46 -7.00 9.94
N VAL A 148 7.05 -5.89 10.54
CA VAL A 148 7.80 -5.26 11.64
C VAL A 148 7.97 -6.22 12.81
N LYS A 149 6.91 -6.94 13.19
CA LYS A 149 6.96 -7.96 14.23
C LYS A 149 7.95 -9.08 13.90
N LEU A 150 7.97 -9.54 12.65
CA LEU A 150 8.94 -10.54 12.17
C LEU A 150 10.38 -10.00 12.30
N MET A 151 10.63 -8.77 11.87
CA MET A 151 11.94 -8.13 11.99
C MET A 151 12.40 -8.01 13.45
N GLN A 152 11.47 -7.68 14.36
CA GLN A 152 11.76 -7.63 15.80
C GLN A 152 12.15 -9.01 16.35
N GLN A 153 11.37 -10.04 16.01
CA GLN A 153 11.64 -11.42 16.44
C GLN A 153 12.98 -11.95 15.93
N GLN A 154 13.37 -11.56 14.73
CA GLN A 154 14.65 -11.93 14.11
C GLN A 154 15.82 -11.03 14.51
N ASN A 155 15.60 -10.06 15.38
CA ASN A 155 16.59 -9.03 15.75
C ASN A 155 17.15 -8.29 14.51
N ALA A 156 16.32 -8.14 13.47
CA ALA A 156 16.69 -7.60 12.17
C ALA A 156 16.46 -6.08 12.05
N LEU A 157 15.84 -5.44 13.05
CA LEU A 157 15.71 -3.99 13.12
C LEU A 157 17.07 -3.38 13.46
N ARG A 158 17.72 -2.79 12.46
CA ARG A 158 19.04 -2.16 12.59
C ARG A 158 18.90 -0.65 12.40
N LYS A 159 19.79 0.13 13.00
CA LYS A 159 19.86 1.60 12.80
C LYS A 159 20.17 2.00 11.35
N LYS A 160 20.71 1.08 10.54
CA LYS A 160 21.11 1.29 9.15
C LYS A 160 20.22 0.54 8.16
N ASN A 161 18.96 0.36 8.48
CA ASN A 161 17.95 -0.09 7.51
C ASN A 161 17.41 1.10 6.75
N PHE A 162 17.47 1.05 5.43
CA PHE A 162 16.92 2.04 4.51
C PHE A 162 15.75 1.42 3.78
N PHE A 163 14.59 2.04 3.84
CA PHE A 163 13.39 1.58 3.15
C PHE A 163 13.12 2.50 1.96
N LEU A 164 13.03 1.93 0.75
CA LEU A 164 12.65 2.63 -0.46
C LEU A 164 11.31 2.08 -0.94
N MET A 165 10.23 2.80 -0.66
CA MET A 165 8.90 2.46 -1.12
C MET A 165 8.67 2.95 -2.55
N GLY A 166 7.95 2.16 -3.33
CA GLY A 166 7.60 2.49 -4.71
C GLY A 166 6.26 3.23 -4.85
N GLU A 167 5.81 3.91 -3.79
CA GLU A 167 4.58 4.71 -3.82
C GLU A 167 4.62 5.82 -4.88
N PRO A 168 3.48 6.15 -5.52
CA PRO A 168 3.43 7.13 -6.59
C PRO A 168 3.56 8.57 -6.05
N HIS A 169 4.79 9.11 -6.10
CA HIS A 169 5.07 10.52 -5.91
C HIS A 169 5.78 11.08 -7.13
N PHE A 170 5.13 12.02 -7.84
CA PHE A 170 5.58 12.43 -9.17
C PHE A 170 6.69 13.48 -9.15
N ASP A 171 6.70 14.37 -8.17
CA ASP A 171 7.58 15.56 -8.20
C ASP A 171 8.63 15.58 -7.07
N ASN A 172 8.51 14.72 -6.07
CA ASN A 172 9.37 14.79 -4.88
C ASN A 172 9.71 13.41 -4.31
N ILE A 173 10.87 13.32 -3.69
CA ILE A 173 11.22 12.18 -2.82
C ILE A 173 10.66 12.47 -1.43
N VAL A 174 9.70 11.68 -0.99
CA VAL A 174 9.10 11.78 0.35
C VAL A 174 10.02 11.09 1.35
N ILE A 175 10.51 11.84 2.34
CA ILE A 175 11.46 11.34 3.35
C ILE A 175 10.82 11.12 4.73
N GLY A 176 9.51 11.27 4.83
CA GLY A 176 8.76 11.07 6.07
C GLY A 176 7.28 10.93 5.80
N ALA A 177 6.57 10.31 6.72
CA ALA A 177 5.13 10.15 6.66
C ALA A 177 4.45 10.75 7.89
N THR A 178 3.24 11.27 7.70
CA THR A 178 2.38 11.71 8.79
C THR A 178 1.65 10.51 9.41
N GLY A 179 1.36 10.59 10.70
CA GLY A 179 0.51 9.59 11.36
C GLY A 179 -0.91 9.63 10.82
N LYS A 180 -1.60 8.48 10.82
CA LYS A 180 -3.00 8.32 10.44
C LYS A 180 -3.83 7.94 11.65
N ALA A 181 -4.95 8.61 11.88
CA ALA A 181 -5.95 8.23 12.88
C ALA A 181 -7.32 8.12 12.18
N LEU A 182 -7.97 6.99 12.35
CA LEU A 182 -9.34 6.76 11.88
C LEU A 182 -10.29 6.82 13.08
N LEU A 183 -11.29 7.67 13.00
CA LEU A 183 -12.32 7.82 14.00
C LEU A 183 -13.67 7.40 13.41
N SER A 184 -14.38 6.51 14.09
CA SER A 184 -15.75 6.16 13.76
C SER A 184 -16.69 6.80 14.77
N LEU A 185 -17.66 7.55 14.28
CA LEU A 185 -18.66 8.21 15.11
C LEU A 185 -20.04 7.65 14.80
N HIS A 186 -20.68 7.10 15.81
CA HIS A 186 -22.08 6.64 15.73
C HIS A 186 -22.94 7.54 16.59
N ILE A 187 -23.98 8.13 15.99
CA ILE A 187 -24.97 8.94 16.69
C ILE A 187 -26.27 8.20 16.72
N GLN A 188 -26.72 7.88 17.93
CA GLN A 188 -28.02 7.26 18.17
C GLN A 188 -29.04 8.33 18.53
N GLY A 189 -30.08 8.46 17.71
CA GLY A 189 -31.24 9.31 17.98
C GLY A 189 -32.23 8.67 18.92
N LYS A 190 -33.33 9.39 19.17
CA LYS A 190 -34.51 8.91 19.88
C LYS A 190 -35.73 9.16 19.03
N GLU A 191 -36.57 8.16 18.86
CA GLU A 191 -37.85 8.30 18.14
C GLU A 191 -38.77 9.30 18.84
N GLY A 192 -39.46 10.10 18.05
CA GLY A 192 -40.44 11.05 18.47
C GLY A 192 -41.57 11.11 17.42
N HIS A 193 -42.82 11.35 17.87
CA HIS A 193 -43.92 11.57 16.95
C HIS A 193 -43.76 12.88 16.18
N ALA A 194 -44.12 12.93 14.91
CA ALA A 194 -43.95 14.12 14.08
C ALA A 194 -44.64 15.38 14.63
N SER A 195 -45.73 15.22 15.40
CA SER A 195 -46.41 16.34 16.06
C SER A 195 -45.77 16.80 17.39
N THR A 196 -44.77 16.05 17.91
CA THR A 196 -44.06 16.35 19.15
C THR A 196 -42.57 16.06 18.99
N PRO A 197 -41.93 16.73 18.02
CA PRO A 197 -40.50 16.46 17.70
C PRO A 197 -39.57 16.73 18.87
N GLU A 198 -39.95 17.60 19.81
CA GLU A 198 -39.18 17.93 21.01
C GLU A 198 -39.05 16.75 21.99
N LYS A 199 -39.84 15.68 21.84
CA LYS A 199 -39.71 14.45 22.64
C LYS A 199 -38.72 13.45 22.06
N GLY A 200 -38.30 13.69 20.81
CA GLY A 200 -37.32 12.88 20.11
C GLY A 200 -35.92 13.52 20.14
N ILE A 201 -34.96 12.81 19.54
CA ILE A 201 -33.61 13.33 19.25
C ILE A 201 -33.26 12.96 17.79
N ASN A 202 -33.13 13.97 16.94
CA ASN A 202 -32.80 13.75 15.55
C ASN A 202 -31.27 13.52 15.44
N ALA A 203 -30.89 12.29 15.05
CA ALA A 203 -29.48 11.93 14.90
C ALA A 203 -28.80 12.72 13.77
N ILE A 204 -29.53 13.11 12.72
CA ILE A 204 -29.01 13.91 11.61
C ILE A 204 -28.64 15.32 12.10
N ASP A 205 -29.52 15.95 12.88
CA ASP A 205 -29.23 17.27 13.45
C ASP A 205 -28.04 17.23 14.41
N CYS A 206 -27.91 16.18 15.19
CA CYS A 206 -26.74 15.97 16.06
C CYS A 206 -25.45 15.80 15.22
N MET A 207 -25.50 15.03 14.13
CA MET A 207 -24.37 14.87 13.21
C MET A 207 -24.00 16.20 12.54
N ALA A 208 -24.99 16.96 12.07
CA ALA A 208 -24.78 18.25 11.44
C ALA A 208 -24.05 19.24 12.39
N ARG A 209 -24.49 19.31 13.64
CA ARG A 209 -23.83 20.14 14.68
C ARG A 209 -22.40 19.67 14.96
N PHE A 210 -22.19 18.35 15.02
CA PHE A 210 -20.85 17.81 15.21
C PHE A 210 -19.94 18.18 14.04
N LEU A 211 -20.36 18.00 12.79
CA LEU A 211 -19.60 18.34 11.60
C LEU A 211 -19.28 19.84 11.54
N THR A 212 -20.24 20.70 11.89
CA THR A 212 -20.01 22.15 12.00
C THR A 212 -18.94 22.46 13.04
N ALA A 213 -19.02 21.84 14.22
CA ALA A 213 -18.01 22.04 15.26
C ALA A 213 -16.62 21.53 14.83
N VAL A 214 -16.54 20.45 14.07
CA VAL A 214 -15.29 19.96 13.48
C VAL A 214 -14.73 20.99 12.51
N GLN A 215 -15.55 21.53 11.59
CA GLN A 215 -15.12 22.56 10.66
C GLN A 215 -14.63 23.82 11.35
N GLU A 216 -15.34 24.31 12.35
CA GLU A 216 -15.00 25.55 13.05
C GLU A 216 -13.78 25.42 13.96
N LYS A 217 -13.62 24.30 14.65
CA LYS A 217 -12.59 24.13 15.68
C LYS A 217 -11.32 23.44 15.20
N TYR A 218 -11.46 22.48 14.29
CA TYR A 218 -10.33 21.66 13.86
C TYR A 218 -9.78 22.05 12.50
N MET A 219 -10.62 22.48 11.55
CA MET A 219 -10.14 22.91 10.23
C MET A 219 -9.10 24.04 10.27
N PRO A 220 -9.17 25.03 11.16
CA PRO A 220 -8.11 26.03 11.29
C PRO A 220 -6.75 25.45 11.71
N LEU A 221 -6.73 24.31 12.40
CA LEU A 221 -5.49 23.62 12.76
C LEU A 221 -4.81 22.97 11.55
N TYR A 222 -5.57 22.64 10.51
CA TYR A 222 -5.06 22.08 9.26
C TYR A 222 -4.40 23.13 8.37
N ALA A 223 -4.89 24.36 8.39
CA ALA A 223 -4.32 25.47 7.59
C ALA A 223 -2.84 25.72 7.91
N ASN A 224 -2.36 25.26 9.07
CA ASN A 224 -0.96 25.35 9.50
C ASN A 224 -0.12 24.11 9.15
N GLY A 225 -0.60 23.23 8.28
CA GLY A 225 0.14 22.06 7.79
C GLY A 225 0.32 20.91 8.79
N ALA A 226 -0.36 20.97 9.96
CA ALA A 226 -0.19 19.96 11.01
C ALA A 226 -0.96 18.65 10.76
N VAL A 227 -2.02 18.68 9.94
CA VAL A 227 -2.88 17.49 9.67
C VAL A 227 -3.54 17.64 8.30
N SER A 228 -3.66 16.58 7.54
CA SER A 228 -4.55 16.50 6.38
C SER A 228 -5.63 15.47 6.63
N TYR A 229 -6.86 15.67 6.13
CA TYR A 229 -7.85 14.62 6.11
C TYR A 229 -8.45 14.50 4.71
N THR A 230 -8.71 13.28 4.29
CA THR A 230 -9.00 13.00 2.89
C THR A 230 -10.38 12.41 2.63
N HIS A 231 -11.08 11.82 3.60
CA HIS A 231 -12.36 11.15 3.37
C HIS A 231 -13.33 11.27 4.53
N LEU A 232 -14.53 11.81 4.24
CA LEU A 232 -15.75 11.56 5.02
C LEU A 232 -16.57 10.53 4.24
N ARG A 233 -16.81 9.35 4.83
CA ARG A 233 -17.84 8.43 4.35
C ARG A 233 -19.09 8.62 5.20
N ALA A 234 -20.17 9.04 4.55
CA ALA A 234 -21.50 9.05 5.14
C ALA A 234 -22.11 7.65 5.06
#